data_860093db1e54be4e0e8927064e19b705
#
_entry.id   860093db1e54be4e0e8927064e19b705
#
_cell.length_a   1.000
_cell.length_b   1.000
_cell.length_c   1.000
_cell.angle_alpha   90.00
_cell.angle_beta   90.00
_cell.angle_gamma   90.00
#
_symmetry.space_group_name_H-M   'P 1'
#
loop_
_entity.id
_entity.type
_entity.pdbx_description
1 polymer ?
#
loop_
_entity_poly.entity_id
_entity_poly.type
_entity_poly.pdbx_seq_one_letter_code
_entity_poly.pdbx_strand_id
1 'polypeptide(L)'
;MFIGLTVGCSLAPTYSRPEAPVPAAWPDGPVYTQRQTVVGTTDVSKIKWKEFFVDEKLLRIIDLALANNRDLRVAALNVERTRALYRIQRSELFPMVDAAGAWSKERVPGIVSGTGQPATVELYNVNLGISSWELDLLGRIRSLKDAALERYLATEQARVSAQISLVSEVANTYLTPTAWQSPRQVRFLVQYDF
;
A
#
# COMPACT_ATOMS: atom_id res chain seq x y z
N MET A 1 -1.46 32.96 -34.67
CA MET A 1 -1.82 32.81 -33.26
C MET A 1 -1.18 31.52 -32.75
N PHE A 2 0.06 31.63 -32.21
CA PHE A 2 0.81 30.48 -31.71
C PHE A 2 0.31 30.14 -30.30
N ILE A 3 -0.44 29.03 -30.15
CA ILE A 3 -0.71 28.43 -28.85
C ILE A 3 0.54 27.63 -28.51
N GLY A 4 1.46 28.27 -27.80
CA GLY A 4 2.60 27.59 -27.19
C GLY A 4 2.08 26.56 -26.18
N LEU A 5 2.25 25.27 -26.50
CA LEU A 5 2.11 24.17 -25.55
C LEU A 5 3.12 24.40 -24.43
N THR A 6 2.69 25.01 -23.34
CA THR A 6 3.46 25.03 -22.09
C THR A 6 3.48 23.61 -21.55
N VAL A 7 4.48 22.84 -21.99
CA VAL A 7 4.90 21.62 -21.29
C VAL A 7 5.24 22.07 -19.88
N GLY A 8 4.37 21.79 -18.91
CA GLY A 8 4.55 22.22 -17.54
C GLY A 8 5.87 21.68 -17.02
N CYS A 9 6.81 22.58 -16.73
CA CYS A 9 8.09 22.23 -16.15
C CYS A 9 7.87 21.67 -14.75
N SER A 10 8.15 20.39 -14.55
CA SER A 10 8.28 19.81 -13.21
C SER A 10 9.72 20.00 -12.75
N LEU A 11 9.92 20.59 -11.58
CA LEU A 11 11.23 20.72 -10.93
C LEU A 11 11.64 19.43 -10.19
N ALA A 12 10.76 18.42 -10.16
CA ALA A 12 11.06 17.13 -9.53
C ALA A 12 12.07 16.35 -10.40
N PRO A 13 13.10 15.75 -9.81
CA PRO A 13 14.05 14.90 -10.52
C PRO A 13 13.32 13.66 -11.06
N THR A 14 13.74 13.21 -12.25
CA THR A 14 13.23 11.97 -12.83
C THR A 14 13.77 10.78 -12.01
N TYR A 15 12.87 9.96 -11.46
CA TYR A 15 13.28 8.75 -10.76
C TYR A 15 13.91 7.76 -11.74
N SER A 16 15.13 7.31 -11.41
CA SER A 16 15.79 6.20 -12.07
C SER A 16 16.02 5.10 -11.05
N ARG A 17 15.51 3.90 -11.33
CA ARG A 17 15.71 2.75 -10.44
C ARG A 17 17.20 2.39 -10.46
N PRO A 18 17.89 2.41 -9.29
CA PRO A 18 19.27 1.94 -9.21
C PRO A 18 19.34 0.46 -9.54
N GLU A 19 20.45 0.05 -10.15
CA GLU A 19 20.73 -1.37 -10.36
C GLU A 19 20.80 -2.11 -9.02
N ALA A 20 20.31 -3.35 -9.00
CA ALA A 20 20.38 -4.15 -7.78
C ALA A 20 21.87 -4.40 -7.42
N PRO A 21 22.29 -4.25 -6.17
CA PRO A 21 23.67 -4.49 -5.74
C PRO A 21 23.99 -6.00 -5.67
N VAL A 22 23.55 -6.73 -6.66
CA VAL A 22 23.75 -8.19 -6.77
C VAL A 22 24.65 -8.44 -7.97
N PRO A 23 25.75 -9.20 -7.80
CA PRO A 23 26.61 -9.58 -8.94
C PRO A 23 25.80 -10.26 -10.04
N ALA A 24 26.06 -9.89 -11.29
CA ALA A 24 25.39 -10.47 -12.46
C ALA A 24 25.74 -11.96 -12.67
N ALA A 25 26.80 -12.45 -12.07
CA ALA A 25 27.25 -13.84 -12.13
C ALA A 25 27.54 -14.37 -10.71
N TRP A 26 27.31 -15.67 -10.52
CA TRP A 26 27.72 -16.36 -9.30
C TRP A 26 29.24 -16.41 -9.19
N PRO A 27 29.80 -16.43 -7.95
CA PRO A 27 31.24 -16.55 -7.77
C PRO A 27 31.74 -17.83 -8.42
N ASP A 28 32.78 -17.68 -9.25
CA ASP A 28 33.48 -18.81 -9.89
C ASP A 28 34.62 -19.29 -8.99
N GLY A 29 34.78 -20.63 -8.89
CA GLY A 29 35.86 -21.21 -8.13
C GLY A 29 35.81 -22.75 -8.07
N PRO A 30 36.90 -23.44 -7.67
CA PRO A 30 36.96 -24.90 -7.66
C PRO A 30 35.86 -25.56 -6.79
N VAL A 31 35.39 -24.85 -5.78
CA VAL A 31 34.33 -25.32 -4.85
C VAL A 31 32.94 -25.26 -5.52
N TYR A 32 32.78 -24.40 -6.51
CA TYR A 32 31.50 -24.19 -7.19
C TYR A 32 31.36 -25.00 -8.49
N THR A 33 32.45 -25.43 -9.09
CA THR A 33 32.46 -26.20 -10.34
C THR A 33 31.83 -27.60 -10.22
N GLN A 34 31.79 -28.18 -9.03
CA GLN A 34 31.11 -29.47 -8.79
C GLN A 34 29.58 -29.39 -8.76
N ARG A 35 28.98 -28.20 -8.66
CA ARG A 35 27.52 -27.99 -8.62
C ARG A 35 26.93 -27.53 -9.95
N GLN A 36 27.73 -27.30 -10.97
CA GLN A 36 27.26 -26.76 -12.27
C GLN A 36 26.53 -27.77 -13.16
N THR A 37 26.26 -29.00 -12.70
CA THR A 37 25.56 -30.02 -13.50
C THR A 37 24.03 -29.91 -13.42
N VAL A 38 23.49 -28.94 -12.74
CA VAL A 38 22.05 -28.62 -12.85
C VAL A 38 21.89 -27.38 -13.70
N VAL A 39 21.99 -27.60 -15.03
CA VAL A 39 21.66 -26.60 -16.04
C VAL A 39 20.16 -26.43 -16.05
N GLY A 40 19.67 -25.59 -15.16
CA GLY A 40 18.37 -24.99 -15.23
C GLY A 40 18.55 -23.54 -14.85
N THR A 41 18.73 -22.68 -15.82
CA THR A 41 18.76 -21.22 -15.66
C THR A 41 17.41 -20.64 -15.24
N THR A 42 16.73 -21.31 -14.32
CA THR A 42 15.51 -20.79 -13.74
C THR A 42 15.94 -19.75 -12.70
N ASP A 43 15.71 -18.50 -13.02
CA ASP A 43 15.89 -17.40 -12.11
C ASP A 43 15.12 -17.69 -10.81
N VAL A 44 15.87 -17.99 -9.75
CA VAL A 44 15.31 -18.42 -8.45
C VAL A 44 14.32 -17.38 -7.91
N SER A 45 14.49 -16.12 -8.29
CA SER A 45 13.58 -15.03 -7.89
C SER A 45 12.18 -15.16 -8.48
N LYS A 46 12.00 -15.97 -9.53
CA LYS A 46 10.72 -16.21 -10.22
C LYS A 46 10.02 -17.49 -9.76
N ILE A 47 10.69 -18.35 -8.99
CA ILE A 47 10.11 -19.58 -8.48
C ILE A 47 9.08 -19.24 -7.40
N LYS A 48 7.85 -19.71 -7.58
CA LYS A 48 6.81 -19.56 -6.57
C LYS A 48 7.12 -20.49 -5.40
N TRP A 49 6.84 -20.06 -4.17
CA TRP A 49 7.08 -20.88 -2.98
C TRP A 49 6.39 -22.26 -3.03
N LYS A 50 5.23 -22.39 -3.70
CA LYS A 50 4.54 -23.68 -3.95
C LYS A 50 5.31 -24.64 -4.84
N GLU A 51 6.19 -24.12 -5.68
CA GLU A 51 7.04 -24.93 -6.57
C GLU A 51 8.39 -25.23 -5.89
N PHE A 52 8.77 -24.38 -4.92
CA PHE A 52 10.02 -24.53 -4.17
C PHE A 52 9.94 -25.60 -3.09
N PHE A 53 8.83 -25.67 -2.35
CA PHE A 53 8.63 -26.66 -1.31
C PHE A 53 7.92 -27.90 -1.84
N VAL A 54 8.43 -29.09 -1.55
CA VAL A 54 7.91 -30.38 -2.05
C VAL A 54 7.05 -31.11 -0.99
N ASP A 55 7.21 -30.77 0.29
CA ASP A 55 6.47 -31.42 1.39
C ASP A 55 5.03 -30.88 1.46
N GLU A 56 4.05 -31.74 1.18
CA GLU A 56 2.64 -31.41 1.23
C GLU A 56 2.15 -30.91 2.59
N LYS A 57 2.72 -31.39 3.68
CA LYS A 57 2.33 -30.96 5.04
C LYS A 57 2.80 -29.53 5.26
N LEU A 58 4.04 -29.23 4.88
CA LEU A 58 4.58 -27.87 4.94
C LEU A 58 3.75 -26.90 4.09
N LEU A 59 3.40 -27.29 2.85
CA LEU A 59 2.56 -26.48 1.98
C LEU A 59 1.21 -26.14 2.60
N ARG A 60 0.55 -27.13 3.25
CA ARG A 60 -0.71 -26.89 3.97
C ARG A 60 -0.57 -25.94 5.16
N ILE A 61 0.51 -26.08 5.92
CA ILE A 61 0.78 -25.20 7.06
C ILE A 61 1.04 -23.78 6.59
N ILE A 62 1.80 -23.60 5.51
CA ILE A 62 2.05 -22.27 4.91
C ILE A 62 0.73 -21.66 4.40
N ASP A 63 -0.11 -22.40 3.68
CA ASP A 63 -1.41 -21.92 3.22
C ASP A 63 -2.30 -21.48 4.40
N LEU A 64 -2.33 -22.28 5.48
CA LEU A 64 -3.08 -21.95 6.70
C LEU A 64 -2.53 -20.69 7.39
N ALA A 65 -1.20 -20.54 7.49
CA ALA A 65 -0.56 -19.36 8.04
C ALA A 65 -0.87 -18.11 7.22
N LEU A 66 -0.76 -18.17 5.91
CA LEU A 66 -1.08 -17.06 5.00
C LEU A 66 -2.55 -16.62 5.09
N ALA A 67 -3.46 -17.58 5.26
CA ALA A 67 -4.89 -17.30 5.37
C ALA A 67 -5.28 -16.64 6.70
N ASN A 68 -4.58 -16.98 7.79
CA ASN A 68 -4.98 -16.60 9.16
C ASN A 68 -4.07 -15.56 9.82
N ASN A 69 -2.93 -15.22 9.23
CA ASN A 69 -2.01 -14.26 9.82
C ASN A 69 -2.60 -12.85 9.86
N ARG A 70 -2.65 -12.28 11.07
CA ARG A 70 -3.23 -10.95 11.30
C ARG A 70 -2.31 -9.82 10.82
N ASP A 71 -1.00 -9.98 10.91
CA ASP A 71 -0.04 -8.96 10.48
C ASP A 71 -0.05 -8.83 8.96
N LEU A 72 -0.18 -9.94 8.24
CA LEU A 72 -0.36 -9.91 6.79
C LEU A 72 -1.68 -9.20 6.40
N ARG A 73 -2.74 -9.38 7.19
CA ARG A 73 -3.99 -8.65 6.99
C ARG A 73 -3.84 -7.14 7.25
N VAL A 74 -3.09 -6.75 8.30
CA VAL A 74 -2.75 -5.35 8.58
C VAL A 74 -1.93 -4.76 7.42
N ALA A 75 -0.95 -5.50 6.91
CA ALA A 75 -0.18 -5.07 5.74
C ALA A 75 -1.07 -4.85 4.50
N ALA A 76 -2.03 -5.74 4.25
CA ALA A 76 -3.00 -5.59 3.15
C ALA A 76 -3.88 -4.34 3.32
N LEU A 77 -4.40 -4.09 4.54
CA LEU A 77 -5.20 -2.90 4.84
C LEU A 77 -4.39 -1.61 4.73
N ASN A 78 -3.08 -1.64 5.04
CA ASN A 78 -2.19 -0.51 4.82
C ASN A 78 -2.03 -0.17 3.34
N VAL A 79 -1.98 -1.17 2.46
CA VAL A 79 -1.97 -0.96 1.01
C VAL A 79 -3.26 -0.24 0.56
N GLU A 80 -4.42 -0.69 1.04
CA GLU A 80 -5.71 -0.04 0.71
C GLU A 80 -5.76 1.41 1.22
N ARG A 81 -5.28 1.64 2.46
CA ARG A 81 -5.18 2.98 3.05
C ARG A 81 -4.31 3.92 2.20
N THR A 82 -3.11 3.49 1.84
CA THR A 82 -2.20 4.34 1.05
C THR A 82 -2.70 4.54 -0.37
N ARG A 83 -3.40 3.56 -0.95
CA ARG A 83 -4.11 3.72 -2.22
C ARG A 83 -5.22 4.77 -2.14
N ALA A 84 -5.97 4.81 -1.03
CA ALA A 84 -6.98 5.85 -0.81
C ALA A 84 -6.34 7.24 -0.68
N LEU A 85 -5.23 7.37 0.04
CA LEU A 85 -4.47 8.63 0.15
C LEU A 85 -3.93 9.10 -1.22
N TYR A 86 -3.43 8.18 -2.05
CA TYR A 86 -3.05 8.51 -3.42
C TYR A 86 -4.23 9.05 -4.23
N ARG A 87 -5.42 8.46 -4.10
CA ARG A 87 -6.63 8.94 -4.79
C ARG A 87 -7.05 10.33 -4.32
N ILE A 88 -6.93 10.62 -3.03
CA ILE A 88 -7.19 11.95 -2.46
C ILE A 88 -6.21 12.96 -3.07
N GLN A 89 -4.91 12.65 -3.05
CA GLN A 89 -3.91 13.55 -3.64
C GLN A 89 -4.12 13.77 -5.15
N ARG A 90 -4.53 12.72 -5.86
CA ARG A 90 -4.88 12.81 -7.29
C ARG A 90 -6.10 13.69 -7.54
N SER A 91 -7.05 13.75 -6.61
CA SER A 91 -8.26 14.56 -6.79
C SER A 91 -7.98 16.06 -6.81
N GLU A 92 -6.87 16.53 -6.23
CA GLU A 92 -6.44 17.93 -6.26
C GLU A 92 -6.11 18.46 -7.68
N LEU A 93 -5.94 17.55 -8.65
CA LEU A 93 -5.81 17.92 -10.07
C LEU A 93 -7.12 18.45 -10.68
N PHE A 94 -8.25 18.20 -10.05
CA PHE A 94 -9.57 18.57 -10.51
C PHE A 94 -10.17 19.67 -9.63
N PRO A 95 -10.99 20.55 -10.21
CA PRO A 95 -11.70 21.56 -9.43
C PRO A 95 -12.65 20.92 -8.42
N MET A 96 -12.71 21.48 -7.20
CA MET A 96 -13.70 21.09 -6.22
C MET A 96 -15.02 21.77 -6.57
N VAL A 97 -16.05 20.97 -6.82
CA VAL A 97 -17.40 21.43 -7.13
C VAL A 97 -18.28 21.24 -5.90
N ASP A 98 -18.82 22.34 -5.39
CA ASP A 98 -19.71 22.35 -4.23
C ASP A 98 -21.13 22.68 -4.65
N ALA A 99 -22.09 21.98 -4.05
CA ALA A 99 -23.51 22.30 -4.12
C ALA A 99 -23.99 22.65 -2.70
N ALA A 100 -24.56 23.84 -2.55
CA ALA A 100 -25.10 24.27 -1.28
C ALA A 100 -26.58 24.64 -1.45
N GLY A 101 -27.42 24.15 -0.52
CA GLY A 101 -28.82 24.51 -0.42
C GLY A 101 -29.08 25.13 0.94
N ALA A 102 -29.79 26.24 0.96
CA ALA A 102 -30.27 26.88 2.18
C ALA A 102 -31.74 27.25 2.06
N TRP A 103 -32.46 27.05 3.14
CA TRP A 103 -33.83 27.51 3.30
C TRP A 103 -33.91 28.32 4.58
N SER A 104 -34.55 29.50 4.49
CA SER A 104 -34.84 30.33 5.63
C SER A 104 -36.31 30.79 5.60
N LYS A 105 -36.91 30.87 6.79
CA LYS A 105 -38.23 31.39 7.00
C LYS A 105 -38.16 32.46 8.08
N GLU A 106 -38.50 33.68 7.72
CA GLU A 106 -38.43 34.84 8.62
C GLU A 106 -39.74 35.56 8.65
N ARG A 107 -40.15 36.00 9.85
CA ARG A 107 -41.30 36.87 10.03
C ARG A 107 -40.83 38.31 10.12
N VAL A 108 -41.18 39.08 9.14
CA VAL A 108 -40.82 40.50 9.05
C VAL A 108 -41.92 41.34 9.68
N PRO A 109 -41.60 42.19 10.69
CA PRO A 109 -42.57 43.08 11.30
C PRO A 109 -43.09 44.10 10.28
N GLY A 110 -44.35 44.61 10.46
CA GLY A 110 -44.98 45.55 9.56
C GLY A 110 -44.23 46.87 9.33
N ILE A 111 -43.42 47.30 10.33
CA ILE A 111 -42.59 48.50 10.22
C ILE A 111 -41.49 48.38 9.15
N VAL A 112 -41.04 47.15 8.90
CA VAL A 112 -39.93 46.85 7.94
C VAL A 112 -40.47 46.27 6.66
N SER A 113 -41.68 45.75 6.65
CA SER A 113 -42.36 45.23 5.45
C SER A 113 -42.83 46.39 4.57
N GLY A 114 -42.56 46.35 3.26
CA GLY A 114 -42.98 47.42 2.32
C GLY A 114 -44.51 47.64 2.25
N THR A 115 -45.29 46.76 2.91
CA THR A 115 -46.77 46.81 2.92
C THR A 115 -47.33 47.36 4.23
N GLY A 116 -46.52 47.66 5.23
CA GLY A 116 -46.95 48.06 6.60
C GLY A 116 -47.60 46.95 7.42
N GLN A 117 -47.74 45.73 6.92
CA GLN A 117 -48.33 44.58 7.59
C GLN A 117 -47.24 43.53 7.87
N PRO A 118 -47.30 42.80 9.00
CA PRO A 118 -46.38 41.70 9.25
C PRO A 118 -46.49 40.62 8.17
N ALA A 119 -45.35 40.23 7.58
CA ALA A 119 -45.30 39.22 6.51
C ALA A 119 -44.33 38.09 6.90
N THR A 120 -44.61 36.89 6.45
CA THR A 120 -43.67 35.77 6.53
C THR A 120 -42.98 35.59 5.18
N VAL A 121 -41.68 35.73 5.16
CA VAL A 121 -40.85 35.56 3.92
C VAL A 121 -40.17 34.22 4.01
N GLU A 122 -40.28 33.44 2.97
CA GLU A 122 -39.55 32.18 2.78
C GLU A 122 -38.55 32.37 1.64
N LEU A 123 -37.31 32.04 1.90
CA LEU A 123 -36.21 32.17 0.92
C LEU A 123 -35.57 30.79 0.72
N TYR A 124 -35.49 30.37 -0.51
CA TYR A 124 -34.80 29.17 -0.95
C TYR A 124 -33.63 29.57 -1.82
N ASN A 125 -32.44 29.15 -1.41
CA ASN A 125 -31.20 29.35 -2.17
C ASN A 125 -30.61 28.01 -2.55
N VAL A 126 -30.26 27.82 -3.81
CA VAL A 126 -29.49 26.70 -4.31
C VAL A 126 -28.32 27.27 -5.12
N ASN A 127 -27.13 26.94 -4.68
CA ASN A 127 -25.89 27.39 -5.31
C ASN A 127 -25.09 26.17 -5.75
N LEU A 128 -24.52 26.25 -6.95
CA LEU A 128 -23.52 25.34 -7.48
C LEU A 128 -22.31 26.17 -7.87
N GLY A 129 -21.14 25.81 -7.37
CA GLY A 129 -19.94 26.59 -7.63
C GLY A 129 -18.65 25.80 -7.50
N ILE A 130 -17.57 26.40 -7.97
CA ILE A 130 -16.20 25.93 -7.77
C ILE A 130 -15.64 26.77 -6.62
N SER A 131 -15.36 26.12 -5.47
CA SER A 131 -14.91 26.82 -4.27
C SER A 131 -13.41 27.13 -4.30
N SER A 132 -12.61 26.21 -4.83
CA SER A 132 -11.16 26.40 -4.98
C SER A 132 -10.60 25.47 -6.04
N TRP A 133 -9.66 25.98 -6.83
CA TRP A 133 -8.87 25.19 -7.75
C TRP A 133 -7.54 25.88 -8.02
N GLU A 134 -6.44 25.12 -7.94
CA GLU A 134 -5.11 25.62 -8.24
C GLU A 134 -4.68 25.13 -9.63
N LEU A 135 -4.32 26.07 -10.49
CA LEU A 135 -3.68 25.75 -11.78
C LEU A 135 -2.22 25.34 -11.52
N ASP A 136 -1.91 24.09 -11.75
CA ASP A 136 -0.58 23.50 -11.51
C ASP A 136 0.40 23.85 -12.63
N LEU A 137 0.85 25.12 -12.67
CA LEU A 137 1.79 25.61 -13.68
C LEU A 137 3.23 25.07 -13.46
N LEU A 138 3.64 24.91 -12.20
CA LEU A 138 5.00 24.49 -11.82
C LEU A 138 5.09 23.00 -11.45
N GLY A 139 4.04 22.25 -11.57
CA GLY A 139 4.03 20.81 -11.30
C GLY A 139 4.02 20.43 -9.81
N ARG A 140 3.64 21.34 -8.90
CA ARG A 140 3.54 21.07 -7.46
C ARG A 140 2.55 19.94 -7.16
N ILE A 141 1.33 20.05 -7.66
CA ILE A 141 0.26 19.05 -7.42
C ILE A 141 0.61 17.72 -8.09
N ARG A 142 1.16 17.78 -9.31
CA ARG A 142 1.65 16.59 -10.02
C ARG A 142 2.76 15.87 -9.24
N SER A 143 3.74 16.61 -8.72
CA SER A 143 4.81 16.05 -7.91
C SER A 143 4.31 15.43 -6.60
N LEU A 144 3.33 16.05 -5.93
CA LEU A 144 2.70 15.51 -4.73
C LEU A 144 1.92 14.21 -5.04
N LYS A 145 1.18 14.18 -6.15
CA LYS A 145 0.48 12.98 -6.64
C LYS A 145 1.48 11.85 -6.90
N ASP A 146 2.61 12.15 -7.56
CA ASP A 146 3.63 11.15 -7.89
C ASP A 146 4.33 10.65 -6.61
N ALA A 147 4.63 11.52 -5.66
CA ALA A 147 5.13 11.12 -4.34
C ALA A 147 4.13 10.22 -3.57
N ALA A 148 2.84 10.50 -3.67
CA ALA A 148 1.80 9.65 -3.07
C ALA A 148 1.69 8.28 -3.79
N LEU A 149 1.89 8.24 -5.11
CA LEU A 149 1.94 7.01 -5.89
C LEU A 149 3.12 6.13 -5.45
N GLU A 150 4.31 6.71 -5.33
CA GLU A 150 5.50 5.97 -4.89
C GLU A 150 5.35 5.41 -3.47
N ARG A 151 4.72 6.15 -2.56
CA ARG A 151 4.38 5.65 -1.21
C ARG A 151 3.40 4.47 -1.27
N TYR A 152 2.40 4.53 -2.14
CA TYR A 152 1.48 3.42 -2.34
C TYR A 152 2.23 2.18 -2.87
N LEU A 153 3.06 2.34 -3.90
CA LEU A 153 3.86 1.25 -4.46
C LEU A 153 4.84 0.65 -3.43
N ALA A 154 5.45 1.49 -2.59
CA ALA A 154 6.31 1.04 -1.50
C ALA A 154 5.55 0.16 -0.49
N THR A 155 4.29 0.48 -0.16
CA THR A 155 3.48 -0.35 0.75
C THR A 155 3.05 -1.67 0.10
N GLU A 156 2.85 -1.72 -1.21
CA GLU A 156 2.63 -3.00 -1.92
C GLU A 156 3.85 -3.91 -1.80
N GLN A 157 5.07 -3.38 -1.98
CA GLN A 157 6.29 -4.15 -1.80
C GLN A 157 6.50 -4.58 -0.35
N ALA A 158 6.17 -3.74 0.62
CA ALA A 158 6.21 -4.08 2.04
C ALA A 158 5.28 -5.26 2.38
N ARG A 159 4.08 -5.31 1.78
CA ARG A 159 3.17 -6.46 1.92
C ARG A 159 3.77 -7.75 1.35
N VAL A 160 4.39 -7.67 0.17
CA VAL A 160 5.07 -8.83 -0.43
C VAL A 160 6.22 -9.30 0.46
N SER A 161 7.02 -8.38 1.01
CA SER A 161 8.10 -8.68 1.94
C SER A 161 7.57 -9.37 3.22
N ALA A 162 6.47 -8.89 3.80
CA ALA A 162 5.84 -9.52 4.94
C ALA A 162 5.36 -10.95 4.63
N GLN A 163 4.82 -11.18 3.44
CA GLN A 163 4.41 -12.51 2.99
C GLN A 163 5.61 -13.47 2.88
N ILE A 164 6.72 -13.01 2.29
CA ILE A 164 7.95 -13.80 2.16
C ILE A 164 8.51 -14.14 3.54
N SER A 165 8.56 -13.16 4.44
CA SER A 165 9.03 -13.35 5.82
C SER A 165 8.20 -14.40 6.56
N LEU A 166 6.87 -14.33 6.45
CA LEU A 166 5.98 -15.32 7.07
C LEU A 166 6.21 -16.73 6.51
N VAL A 167 6.33 -16.88 5.19
CA VAL A 167 6.62 -18.17 4.56
C VAL A 167 7.96 -18.74 5.05
N SER A 168 8.99 -17.89 5.13
CA SER A 168 10.32 -18.28 5.60
C SER A 168 10.31 -18.68 7.07
N GLU A 169 9.60 -17.96 7.93
CA GLU A 169 9.48 -18.26 9.36
C GLU A 169 8.77 -19.60 9.59
N VAL A 170 7.65 -19.84 8.92
CA VAL A 170 6.91 -21.09 8.97
C VAL A 170 7.78 -22.26 8.50
N ALA A 171 8.46 -22.10 7.36
CA ALA A 171 9.34 -23.13 6.83
C ALA A 171 10.51 -23.43 7.77
N ASN A 172 11.17 -22.40 8.30
CA ASN A 172 12.27 -22.57 9.26
C ASN A 172 11.80 -23.28 10.54
N THR A 173 10.65 -22.88 11.08
CA THR A 173 10.10 -23.51 12.29
C THR A 173 9.74 -24.98 12.05
N TYR A 174 9.21 -25.30 10.88
CA TYR A 174 8.86 -26.68 10.50
C TYR A 174 10.10 -27.54 10.27
N LEU A 175 11.14 -27.00 9.63
CA LEU A 175 12.36 -27.71 9.27
C LEU A 175 13.37 -27.80 10.44
N THR A 176 13.18 -27.01 11.51
CA THR A 176 14.06 -27.01 12.69
C THR A 176 13.37 -27.75 13.86
N PRO A 177 13.32 -29.09 13.85
CA PRO A 177 12.39 -29.84 14.69
C PRO A 177 12.80 -30.06 16.14
N THR A 178 13.80 -29.40 16.74
CA THR A 178 14.47 -30.02 17.85
C THR A 178 14.67 -29.21 19.14
N ALA A 179 14.26 -27.99 19.22
CA ALA A 179 14.37 -27.28 20.51
C ALA A 179 13.30 -27.68 21.54
N TRP A 180 12.23 -28.38 21.13
CA TRP A 180 11.08 -28.67 21.99
C TRP A 180 11.05 -30.04 22.63
N GLN A 181 11.77 -31.02 22.10
CA GLN A 181 11.78 -32.38 22.68
C GLN A 181 12.90 -32.59 23.68
N SER A 182 14.01 -31.89 23.57
CA SER A 182 15.18 -32.02 24.43
C SER A 182 14.93 -31.72 25.92
N PRO A 183 14.21 -30.64 26.31
CA PRO A 183 14.02 -30.33 27.73
C PRO A 183 13.02 -31.27 28.46
N ARG A 184 12.09 -31.88 27.73
CA ARG A 184 11.07 -32.75 28.34
C ARG A 184 11.61 -34.14 28.65
N GLN A 185 12.48 -34.68 27.83
CA GLN A 185 13.11 -35.99 28.09
C GLN A 185 14.11 -35.92 29.21
N VAL A 186 14.87 -34.84 29.35
CA VAL A 186 15.82 -34.65 30.45
C VAL A 186 15.13 -34.51 31.82
N ARG A 187 13.94 -33.89 31.87
CA ARG A 187 13.18 -33.76 33.14
C ARG A 187 12.56 -35.07 33.62
N PHE A 188 12.22 -36.00 32.76
CA PHE A 188 11.65 -37.28 33.16
C PHE A 188 12.72 -38.29 33.64
N LEU A 189 13.93 -38.19 33.12
CA LEU A 189 15.04 -39.08 33.55
C LEU A 189 15.63 -38.73 34.93
N VAL A 190 15.58 -37.48 35.33
CA VAL A 190 16.09 -37.03 36.65
C VAL A 190 15.12 -37.34 37.82
N GLN A 191 13.85 -37.61 37.51
CA GLN A 191 12.81 -37.80 38.53
C GLN A 191 12.60 -39.26 38.97
N TYR A 192 13.34 -40.22 38.35
CA TYR A 192 13.21 -41.66 38.66
C TYR A 192 14.43 -42.28 39.32
N ASP A 193 15.47 -41.51 39.67
CA ASP A 193 16.69 -42.00 40.31
C ASP A 193 16.81 -41.62 41.79
N PHE A 194 15.65 -41.53 42.51
CA PHE A 194 15.65 -41.48 43.99
C PHE A 194 14.58 -42.37 44.57
#